data_0425431d03b0e4ba06dea57178deff12
#
_entry.id   0425431d03b0e4ba06dea57178deff12
#
_cell.length_a   1.000
_cell.length_b   1.000
_cell.length_c   1.000
_cell.angle_alpha   90.00
_cell.angle_beta   90.00
_cell.angle_gamma   90.00
#
_symmetry.space_group_name_H-M   'P 1'
#
loop_
_entity.id
_entity.type
_entity.pdbx_description
1 polymer ?
#
loop_
_entity_poly.entity_id
_entity_poly.type
_entity_poly.pdbx_seq_one_letter_code
_entity_poly.pdbx_strand_id
1 'polypeptide(L)'
;MIRVSSEKAPEPVGPFPHARKSGNLLFLSGVGPRKKGSKEIPGVTLDENRNIISYNIEEQCHSVFQNVRYVLEASGSRWENLIDITVYLTNMKDDFPIYNKIYASYFPDKATQPCRTTVEVNALPTPIAIELKCIATI
;
A
#
# COMPACT_ATOMS: atom_id res chain seq x y z
N MET A 1 -7.67 8.59 21.02
CA MET A 1 -7.32 8.00 19.71
C MET A 1 -6.85 9.09 18.78
N ILE A 2 -5.71 8.91 18.14
CA ILE A 2 -5.03 9.95 17.37
C ILE A 2 -5.15 9.67 15.89
N ARG A 3 -5.64 10.67 15.15
CA ARG A 3 -5.68 10.68 13.69
C ARG A 3 -4.31 11.08 13.13
N VAL A 4 -3.82 10.37 12.13
CA VAL A 4 -2.54 10.64 11.50
C VAL A 4 -2.72 11.04 10.04
N SER A 5 -2.04 12.10 9.62
CA SER A 5 -1.92 12.53 8.23
C SER A 5 -0.46 12.58 7.83
N SER A 6 -0.15 12.09 6.64
CA SER A 6 1.18 12.21 6.03
C SER A 6 1.15 13.27 4.94
N GLU A 7 2.12 14.18 4.96
CA GLU A 7 2.26 15.17 3.90
C GLU A 7 2.90 14.59 2.63
N LYS A 8 3.53 13.43 2.72
CA LYS A 8 4.24 12.78 1.62
C LYS A 8 3.40 11.72 0.91
N ALA A 9 2.43 11.12 1.60
CA ALA A 9 1.54 10.13 1.00
C ALA A 9 0.44 10.81 0.17
N PRO A 10 -0.11 10.11 -0.85
CA PRO A 10 -1.22 10.67 -1.64
C PRO A 10 -2.43 10.94 -0.76
N GLU A 11 -3.20 11.97 -1.11
CA GLU A 11 -4.41 12.33 -0.38
C GLU A 11 -5.41 11.17 -0.35
N PRO A 12 -6.10 10.94 0.78
CA PRO A 12 -7.16 9.93 0.83
C PRO A 12 -8.26 10.21 -0.18
N VAL A 13 -8.80 9.16 -0.79
CA VAL A 13 -9.88 9.28 -1.79
C VAL A 13 -11.27 9.30 -1.15
N GLY A 14 -11.37 9.50 0.14
CA GLY A 14 -12.61 9.55 0.87
C GLY A 14 -12.46 10.15 2.26
N PRO A 15 -13.51 10.10 3.09
CA PRO A 15 -13.51 10.73 4.42
C PRO A 15 -12.80 9.86 5.47
N PHE A 16 -11.48 9.69 5.32
CA PHE A 16 -10.69 8.89 6.25
C PHE A 16 -9.25 9.42 6.34
N PRO A 17 -8.56 9.21 7.48
CA PRO A 17 -7.16 9.60 7.65
C PRO A 17 -6.22 8.61 6.95
N HIS A 18 -4.93 8.94 6.88
CA HIS A 18 -3.92 7.98 6.47
C HIS A 18 -3.77 6.85 7.50
N ALA A 19 -3.88 7.16 8.78
CA ALA A 19 -3.80 6.19 9.86
C ALA A 19 -4.46 6.70 11.13
N ARG A 20 -4.70 5.79 12.06
CA ARG A 20 -5.26 6.10 13.37
C ARG A 20 -4.58 5.24 14.43
N LYS A 21 -4.19 5.89 15.53
CA LYS A 21 -3.57 5.22 16.67
C LYS A 21 -4.64 4.79 17.67
N SER A 22 -4.48 3.59 18.22
CA SER A 22 -5.32 3.08 19.29
C SER A 22 -4.43 2.27 20.24
N GLY A 23 -4.17 2.80 21.45
CA GLY A 23 -3.20 2.22 22.35
C GLY A 23 -1.81 2.22 21.70
N ASN A 24 -1.16 1.07 21.66
CA ASN A 24 0.13 0.89 21.02
C ASN A 24 0.01 0.33 19.58
N LEU A 25 -1.19 0.36 19.02
CA LEU A 25 -1.43 -0.09 17.66
C LEU A 25 -1.69 1.08 16.73
N LEU A 26 -1.24 0.91 15.50
CA LEU A 26 -1.44 1.85 14.41
C LEU A 26 -2.19 1.13 13.29
N PHE A 27 -3.36 1.66 12.95
CA PHE A 27 -4.19 1.14 11.87
C PHE A 27 -4.06 2.07 10.67
N LEU A 28 -3.50 1.57 9.59
CA LEU A 28 -3.42 2.34 8.33
C LEU A 28 -4.71 2.12 7.53
N SER A 29 -5.20 3.18 6.91
CA SER A 29 -6.18 3.03 5.84
C SER A 29 -5.54 2.31 4.66
N GLY A 30 -6.34 1.79 3.73
CA GLY A 30 -5.81 1.15 2.53
C GLY A 30 -4.82 2.06 1.80
N VAL A 31 -3.66 1.53 1.45
CA VAL A 31 -2.58 2.27 0.79
C VAL A 31 -2.40 1.71 -0.61
N GLY A 32 -2.47 2.57 -1.61
CA GLY A 32 -2.21 2.22 -3.00
C GLY A 32 -0.91 2.83 -3.52
N PRO A 33 -0.59 2.58 -4.80
CA PRO A 33 0.65 3.05 -5.42
C PRO A 33 0.57 4.47 -5.99
N ARG A 34 -0.51 5.21 -5.77
CA ARG A 34 -0.64 6.58 -6.28
C ARG A 34 0.48 7.46 -5.72
N LYS A 35 0.76 8.54 -6.43
CA LYS A 35 1.78 9.50 -6.05
C LYS A 35 1.14 10.84 -5.68
N LYS A 36 1.56 11.41 -4.56
CA LYS A 36 1.05 12.72 -4.13
C LYS A 36 1.35 13.80 -5.15
N GLY A 37 0.34 14.64 -5.41
CA GLY A 37 0.47 15.79 -6.29
C GLY A 37 0.52 15.45 -7.77
N SER A 38 0.25 14.21 -8.15
CA SER A 38 0.25 13.78 -9.55
C SER A 38 -1.04 13.04 -9.90
N LYS A 39 -1.53 13.26 -11.11
CA LYS A 39 -2.63 12.48 -11.69
C LYS A 39 -2.11 11.19 -12.30
N GLU A 40 -0.81 11.12 -12.58
CA GLU A 40 -0.18 9.93 -13.08
C GLU A 40 0.01 8.93 -11.95
N ILE A 41 -0.21 7.66 -12.24
CA ILE A 41 -0.02 6.59 -11.29
C ILE A 41 1.20 5.79 -11.74
N PRO A 42 2.23 5.63 -10.86
CA PRO A 42 3.41 4.86 -11.23
C PRO A 42 3.06 3.48 -11.78
N GLY A 43 3.65 3.14 -12.92
CA GLY A 43 3.45 1.85 -13.56
C GLY A 43 2.10 1.64 -14.22
N VAL A 44 1.29 2.69 -14.42
CA VAL A 44 -0.02 2.55 -15.05
C VAL A 44 -0.12 3.43 -16.28
N THR A 45 -0.62 2.85 -17.38
CA THR A 45 -1.03 3.59 -18.57
C THR A 45 -2.55 3.57 -18.66
N LEU A 46 -3.15 4.75 -18.71
CA LEU A 46 -4.60 4.90 -18.74
C LEU A 46 -5.06 5.42 -20.10
N ASP A 47 -6.28 5.06 -20.49
CA ASP A 47 -6.95 5.69 -21.63
C ASP A 47 -7.57 7.04 -21.22
N GLU A 48 -8.22 7.72 -22.14
CA GLU A 48 -8.85 9.02 -21.91
C GLU A 48 -9.98 8.97 -20.88
N ASN A 49 -10.57 7.81 -20.65
CA ASN A 49 -11.62 7.57 -19.67
C ASN A 49 -11.08 7.04 -18.34
N ARG A 50 -9.74 7.07 -18.17
CA ARG A 50 -9.04 6.58 -16.99
C ARG A 50 -9.20 5.08 -16.74
N ASN A 51 -9.42 4.30 -17.80
CA ASN A 51 -9.36 2.84 -17.72
C ASN A 51 -7.92 2.38 -17.94
N ILE A 52 -7.52 1.32 -17.25
CA ILE A 52 -6.17 0.77 -17.37
C ILE A 52 -6.00 0.12 -18.73
N ILE A 53 -5.03 0.61 -19.53
CA ILE A 53 -4.58 -0.02 -20.76
C ILE A 53 -3.53 -1.07 -20.44
N SER A 54 -2.58 -0.73 -19.60
CA SER A 54 -1.50 -1.61 -19.16
C SER A 54 -0.92 -1.12 -17.85
N TYR A 55 -0.24 -2.01 -17.13
CA TYR A 55 0.46 -1.62 -15.92
C TYR A 55 1.71 -2.49 -15.70
N ASN A 56 2.62 -1.95 -14.90
CA ASN A 56 3.82 -2.64 -14.46
C ASN A 56 3.68 -2.90 -12.96
N ILE A 57 3.46 -4.17 -12.58
CA ILE A 57 3.24 -4.53 -11.18
C ILE A 57 4.47 -4.26 -10.31
N GLU A 58 5.68 -4.40 -10.86
CA GLU A 58 6.91 -4.13 -10.13
C GLU A 58 6.98 -2.67 -9.68
N GLU A 59 6.74 -1.72 -10.58
CA GLU A 59 6.69 -0.29 -10.23
C GLU A 59 5.60 -0.01 -9.20
N GLN A 60 4.44 -0.62 -9.33
CA GLN A 60 3.34 -0.43 -8.38
C GLN A 60 3.70 -0.96 -7.00
N CYS A 61 4.38 -2.11 -6.93
CA CYS A 61 4.84 -2.66 -5.65
C CYS A 61 5.79 -1.70 -4.93
N HIS A 62 6.80 -1.19 -5.63
CA HIS A 62 7.75 -0.25 -5.02
C HIS A 62 7.05 1.03 -4.57
N SER A 63 6.12 1.53 -5.35
CA SER A 63 5.39 2.75 -5.01
C SER A 63 4.46 2.55 -3.81
N VAL A 64 3.72 1.45 -3.74
CA VAL A 64 2.84 1.19 -2.60
C VAL A 64 3.63 1.00 -1.30
N PHE A 65 4.76 0.31 -1.35
CA PHE A 65 5.62 0.15 -0.17
C PHE A 65 6.19 1.49 0.28
N GLN A 66 6.57 2.36 -0.64
CA GLN A 66 7.03 3.71 -0.30
C GLN A 66 5.93 4.51 0.39
N ASN A 67 4.70 4.42 -0.10
CA ASN A 67 3.57 5.12 0.52
C ASN A 67 3.27 4.59 1.93
N VAL A 68 3.39 3.29 2.16
CA VAL A 68 3.28 2.71 3.51
C VAL A 68 4.36 3.31 4.43
N ARG A 69 5.60 3.41 3.96
CA ARG A 69 6.68 4.04 4.74
C ARG A 69 6.36 5.48 5.12
N TYR A 70 5.84 6.25 4.19
CA TYR A 70 5.46 7.65 4.47
C TYR A 70 4.45 7.75 5.61
N VAL A 71 3.44 6.88 5.62
CA VAL A 71 2.44 6.88 6.69
C VAL A 71 3.03 6.42 8.01
N LEU A 72 3.87 5.39 8.01
CA LEU A 72 4.56 4.94 9.22
C LEU A 72 5.43 6.05 9.81
N GLU A 73 6.24 6.72 8.99
CA GLU A 73 7.08 7.82 9.43
C GLU A 73 6.28 8.96 10.07
N ALA A 74 5.19 9.36 9.41
CA ALA A 74 4.30 10.41 9.94
C ALA A 74 3.64 10.01 11.26
N SER A 75 3.57 8.72 11.54
CA SER A 75 2.94 8.16 12.74
C SER A 75 3.93 7.95 13.88
N GLY A 76 5.22 8.15 13.66
CA GLY A 76 6.27 7.84 14.64
C GLY A 76 6.57 6.34 14.71
N SER A 77 6.11 5.55 13.74
CA SER A 77 6.40 4.14 13.63
C SER A 77 7.51 3.90 12.58
N ARG A 78 7.77 2.68 12.24
CA ARG A 78 8.78 2.32 11.25
C ARG A 78 8.44 0.97 10.60
N TRP A 79 9.15 0.67 9.52
CA TRP A 79 8.90 -0.51 8.69
C TRP A 79 8.87 -1.82 9.49
N GLU A 80 9.82 -2.00 10.41
CA GLU A 80 9.97 -3.20 11.22
C GLU A 80 8.83 -3.39 12.24
N ASN A 81 8.03 -2.36 12.44
CA ASN A 81 6.88 -2.42 13.34
C ASN A 81 5.60 -2.91 12.66
N LEU A 82 5.62 -3.17 11.36
CA LEU A 82 4.49 -3.79 10.68
C LEU A 82 4.25 -5.18 11.23
N ILE A 83 3.02 -5.49 11.63
CA ILE A 83 2.66 -6.80 12.23
C ILE A 83 1.64 -7.57 11.41
N ASP A 84 0.84 -6.91 10.59
CA ASP A 84 -0.17 -7.58 9.78
C ASP A 84 -0.42 -6.82 8.49
N ILE A 85 -0.39 -7.53 7.37
CA ILE A 85 -0.62 -6.95 6.05
C ILE A 85 -1.61 -7.80 5.27
N THR A 86 -2.65 -7.17 4.77
CA THR A 86 -3.53 -7.76 3.76
C THR A 86 -3.21 -7.12 2.42
N VAL A 87 -2.93 -7.94 1.42
CA VAL A 87 -2.60 -7.49 0.07
C VAL A 87 -3.75 -7.80 -0.87
N TYR A 88 -4.20 -6.79 -1.57
CA TYR A 88 -5.26 -6.89 -2.58
C TYR A 88 -4.64 -6.76 -3.96
N LEU A 89 -4.79 -7.80 -4.79
CA LEU A 89 -4.33 -7.81 -6.17
C LEU A 89 -5.55 -7.89 -7.10
N THR A 90 -5.47 -7.29 -8.28
CA THR A 90 -6.53 -7.41 -9.29
C THR A 90 -6.27 -8.53 -10.29
N ASN A 91 -5.06 -9.10 -10.30
CA ASN A 91 -4.70 -10.23 -11.17
C ASN A 91 -3.70 -11.15 -10.45
N MET A 92 -4.24 -12.05 -9.64
CA MET A 92 -3.43 -12.96 -8.83
C MET A 92 -2.51 -13.84 -9.69
N LYS A 93 -3.06 -14.39 -10.77
CA LYS A 93 -2.34 -15.33 -11.61
C LYS A 93 -1.05 -14.75 -12.19
N ASP A 94 -1.13 -13.54 -12.74
CA ASP A 94 0.01 -12.93 -13.42
C ASP A 94 0.92 -12.18 -12.43
N ASP A 95 0.36 -11.57 -11.41
CA ASP A 95 1.08 -10.65 -10.55
C ASP A 95 1.66 -11.28 -9.28
N PHE A 96 1.05 -12.35 -8.77
CA PHE A 96 1.49 -12.95 -7.51
C PHE A 96 2.96 -13.36 -7.52
N PRO A 97 3.49 -14.06 -8.54
CA PRO A 97 4.89 -14.47 -8.53
C PRO A 97 5.86 -13.27 -8.46
N ILE A 98 5.56 -12.21 -9.19
CA ILE A 98 6.40 -11.00 -9.24
C ILE A 98 6.30 -10.26 -7.91
N TYR A 99 5.09 -9.97 -7.47
CA TYR A 99 4.82 -9.31 -6.19
C TYR A 99 5.46 -10.07 -5.02
N ASN A 100 5.29 -11.38 -4.97
CA ASN A 100 5.80 -12.19 -3.86
C ASN A 100 7.32 -12.12 -3.74
N LYS A 101 8.03 -12.10 -4.87
CA LYS A 101 9.47 -11.96 -4.90
C LYS A 101 9.92 -10.58 -4.41
N ILE A 102 9.24 -9.52 -4.85
CA ILE A 102 9.53 -8.15 -4.40
C ILE A 102 9.24 -8.02 -2.91
N TYR A 103 8.10 -8.51 -2.47
CA TYR A 103 7.71 -8.51 -1.06
C TYR A 103 8.79 -9.13 -0.18
N ALA A 104 9.34 -10.28 -0.57
CA ALA A 104 10.41 -10.93 0.16
C ALA A 104 11.63 -10.03 0.34
N SER A 105 11.95 -9.21 -0.66
CA SER A 105 13.09 -8.27 -0.59
C SER A 105 12.87 -7.14 0.42
N TYR A 106 11.63 -6.79 0.71
CA TYR A 106 11.29 -5.78 1.71
C TYR A 106 11.21 -6.32 3.13
N PHE A 107 11.13 -7.65 3.31
CA PHE A 107 11.03 -8.31 4.60
C PHE A 107 12.04 -9.46 4.73
N PRO A 108 13.34 -9.14 4.68
CA PRO A 108 14.38 -10.18 4.69
C PRO A 108 14.59 -10.82 6.07
N ASP A 109 14.25 -10.13 7.16
CA ASP A 109 14.44 -10.60 8.52
C ASP A 109 13.20 -11.38 9.00
N LYS A 110 13.33 -12.68 9.15
CA LYS A 110 12.24 -13.54 9.61
C LYS A 110 11.66 -13.14 10.96
N ALA A 111 12.46 -12.53 11.82
CA ALA A 111 12.03 -12.12 13.15
C ALA A 111 11.02 -10.98 13.12
N THR A 112 11.03 -10.17 12.06
CA THR A 112 10.17 -9.00 11.94
C THR A 112 9.18 -9.08 10.79
N GLN A 113 9.08 -10.24 10.12
CA GLN A 113 8.09 -10.42 9.06
C GLN A 113 6.68 -10.32 9.63
N PRO A 114 5.80 -9.48 9.06
CA PRO A 114 4.41 -9.41 9.47
C PRO A 114 3.64 -10.65 9.04
N CYS A 115 2.51 -10.91 9.69
CA CYS A 115 1.52 -11.82 9.15
C CYS A 115 1.02 -11.25 7.82
N ARG A 116 0.66 -12.13 6.87
CA ARG A 116 0.22 -11.70 5.56
C ARG A 116 -0.92 -12.54 5.02
N THR A 117 -1.90 -11.88 4.42
CA THR A 117 -2.95 -12.51 3.64
C THR A 117 -2.99 -11.82 2.27
N THR A 118 -3.05 -12.60 1.19
CA THR A 118 -3.14 -12.06 -0.16
C THR A 118 -4.42 -12.55 -0.80
N VAL A 119 -5.21 -11.62 -1.35
CA VAL A 119 -6.49 -11.92 -2.01
C VAL A 119 -6.58 -11.20 -3.35
N GLU A 120 -7.36 -11.77 -4.27
CA GLU A 120 -7.72 -11.11 -5.50
C GLU A 120 -9.05 -10.42 -5.34
N VAL A 121 -9.16 -9.21 -5.87
CA VAL A 121 -10.41 -8.44 -5.91
C VAL A 121 -10.72 -8.04 -7.34
N ASN A 122 -12.00 -7.82 -7.62
CA ASN A 122 -12.45 -7.46 -8.96
C ASN A 122 -11.92 -6.08 -9.40
N ALA A 123 -11.89 -5.12 -8.49
CA ALA A 123 -11.44 -3.76 -8.76
C ALA A 123 -11.05 -3.07 -7.46
N LEU A 124 -10.29 -1.99 -7.59
CA LEU A 124 -9.91 -1.12 -6.48
C LEU A 124 -10.48 0.29 -6.75
N PRO A 125 -10.59 1.14 -5.70
CA PRO A 125 -11.24 2.46 -5.84
C PRO A 125 -10.60 3.40 -6.86
N THR A 126 -9.32 3.22 -7.16
CA THR A 126 -8.59 3.97 -8.19
C THR A 126 -8.01 2.97 -9.19
N PRO A 127 -7.58 3.41 -10.40
CA PRO A 127 -7.07 2.48 -11.42
C PRO A 127 -5.67 1.98 -11.08
N ILE A 128 -5.59 1.07 -10.13
CA ILE A 128 -4.37 0.46 -9.61
C ILE A 128 -4.52 -1.07 -9.60
N ALA A 129 -3.39 -1.78 -9.51
CA ALA A 129 -3.39 -3.24 -9.52
C ALA A 129 -3.06 -3.86 -8.15
N ILE A 130 -2.69 -3.05 -7.17
CA ILE A 130 -2.32 -3.50 -5.82
C ILE A 130 -2.72 -2.46 -4.77
N GLU A 131 -3.17 -2.94 -3.62
CA GLU A 131 -3.43 -2.12 -2.44
C GLU A 131 -3.09 -2.93 -1.19
N LEU A 132 -2.60 -2.25 -0.15
CA LEU A 132 -2.26 -2.88 1.12
C LEU A 132 -3.09 -2.31 2.26
N LYS A 133 -3.53 -3.20 3.15
CA LYS A 133 -4.09 -2.85 4.46
C LYS A 133 -3.09 -3.29 5.52
N CYS A 134 -2.60 -2.35 6.32
CA CYS A 134 -1.52 -2.61 7.28
C CYS A 134 -1.91 -2.27 8.70
N ILE A 135 -1.39 -3.06 9.65
CA ILE A 135 -1.44 -2.76 11.08
C ILE A 135 0.01 -2.81 11.57
N ALA A 136 0.40 -1.82 12.38
CA ALA A 136 1.73 -1.71 12.94
C ALA A 136 1.67 -1.45 14.45
N THR A 137 2.79 -1.62 15.13
CA THR A 137 2.95 -1.15 16.50
C THR A 137 3.61 0.24 16.48
N ILE A 138 3.54 0.89 17.63
CA ILE A 138 4.16 2.21 17.79
C ILE A 138 5.31 2.11 18.80
#